data_fb4a73e1db9189947c64cb60799ca8a8
#
_entry.id   fb4a73e1db9189947c64cb60799ca8a8
#
_cell.length_a   1.000
_cell.length_b   1.000
_cell.length_c   1.000
_cell.angle_alpha   90.00
_cell.angle_beta   90.00
_cell.angle_gamma   90.00
#
_symmetry.space_group_name_H-M   'P 1'
#
loop_
_entity.id
_entity.type
_entity.pdbx_description
1 polymer ?
#
loop_
_entity_poly.entity_id
_entity_poly.type
_entity_poly.pdbx_seq_one_letter_code
_entity_poly.pdbx_strand_id
1 'polypeptide(L)'
;MSQYLVLIYEDESGYASATPEVWQEVTDGHAKFAEDNGKAMVGGNALQPTSTATSIRPDGSGGFTVTDGPFTETKEALGGYYLIEATDLDEAIATAKQVPAKFGGLEVRPIMVFN
;
A
#
# COMPACT_ATOMS: atom_id res chain seq x y z
N MET A 1 -14.20 -5.10 16.73
CA MET A 1 -13.49 -4.22 15.79
C MET A 1 -13.42 -4.85 14.42
N SER A 2 -13.44 -4.02 13.40
CA SER A 2 -13.28 -4.48 12.02
C SER A 2 -11.86 -4.22 11.54
N GLN A 3 -11.44 -4.96 10.53
CA GLN A 3 -10.15 -4.76 9.90
C GLN A 3 -10.31 -4.05 8.57
N TYR A 4 -9.33 -3.23 8.24
CA TYR A 4 -9.28 -2.46 6.99
C TYR A 4 -7.89 -2.56 6.39
N LEU A 5 -7.82 -2.58 5.07
CA LEU A 5 -6.56 -2.50 4.36
C LEU A 5 -6.37 -1.07 3.86
N VAL A 6 -5.24 -0.47 4.20
CA VAL A 6 -4.84 0.85 3.71
C VAL A 6 -3.83 0.62 2.59
N LEU A 7 -4.23 0.89 1.37
CA LEU A 7 -3.40 0.69 0.18
C LEU A 7 -2.75 2.02 -0.20
N ILE A 8 -1.45 2.00 -0.44
CA ILE A 8 -0.67 3.20 -0.75
C ILE A 8 -0.32 3.17 -2.24
N TYR A 9 -0.88 4.10 -3.00
CA TYR A 9 -0.61 4.24 -4.43
C TYR A 9 0.19 5.49 -4.67
N GLU A 10 1.32 5.35 -5.35
CA GLU A 10 2.21 6.49 -5.63
C GLU A 10 2.87 6.35 -7.00
N ASP A 11 3.23 7.50 -7.58
CA ASP A 11 4.03 7.56 -8.79
C ASP A 11 5.48 7.25 -8.44
N GLU A 12 5.98 6.12 -8.92
CA GLU A 12 7.35 5.67 -8.64
C GLU A 12 8.41 6.66 -9.12
N SER A 13 8.10 7.45 -10.16
CA SER A 13 9.03 8.45 -10.66
C SER A 13 9.32 9.55 -9.63
N GLY A 14 8.40 9.80 -8.71
CA GLY A 14 8.59 10.74 -7.61
C GLY A 14 9.75 10.30 -6.71
N TYR A 15 9.82 9.01 -6.42
CA TYR A 15 10.90 8.47 -5.61
C TYR A 15 12.22 8.37 -6.38
N ALA A 16 12.17 8.08 -7.67
CA ALA A 16 13.37 7.99 -8.49
C ALA A 16 14.13 9.32 -8.57
N SER A 17 13.41 10.44 -8.49
CA SER A 17 14.00 11.78 -8.52
C SER A 17 14.06 12.45 -7.14
N ALA A 18 13.67 11.73 -6.06
CA ALA A 18 13.62 12.30 -4.73
C ALA A 18 15.02 12.53 -4.15
N THR A 19 15.15 13.62 -3.41
CA THR A 19 16.38 13.92 -2.66
C THR A 19 16.48 13.04 -1.41
N PRO A 20 17.69 12.90 -0.81
CA PRO A 20 17.82 12.19 0.45
C PRO A 20 16.90 12.74 1.56
N GLU A 21 16.66 14.04 1.56
CA GLU A 21 15.78 14.70 2.53
C GLU A 21 14.34 14.24 2.38
N VAL A 22 13.87 14.09 1.15
CA VAL A 22 12.52 13.59 0.86
C VAL A 22 12.38 12.13 1.30
N TRP A 23 13.37 11.30 1.00
CA TRP A 23 13.40 9.91 1.47
C TRP A 23 13.32 9.83 3.00
N GLN A 24 14.06 10.70 3.69
CA GLN A 24 14.08 10.74 5.15
C GLN A 24 12.72 11.20 5.69
N GLU A 25 12.11 12.20 5.08
CA GLU A 25 10.78 12.68 5.44
C GLU A 25 9.74 11.56 5.37
N VAL A 26 9.74 10.79 4.29
CA VAL A 26 8.80 9.69 4.10
C VAL A 26 9.07 8.56 5.11
N THR A 27 10.33 8.22 5.31
CA THR A 27 10.72 7.20 6.29
C THR A 27 10.30 7.59 7.70
N ASP A 28 10.55 8.84 8.08
CA ASP A 28 10.15 9.37 9.39
C ASP A 28 8.63 9.39 9.54
N GLY A 29 7.91 9.71 8.48
CA GLY A 29 6.45 9.71 8.47
C GLY A 29 5.86 8.32 8.73
N HIS A 30 6.43 7.30 8.12
CA HIS A 30 6.01 5.91 8.37
C HIS A 30 6.36 5.45 9.78
N ALA A 31 7.55 5.82 10.28
CA ALA A 31 7.95 5.50 11.65
C ALA A 31 7.01 6.17 12.67
N LYS A 32 6.64 7.43 12.44
CA LYS A 32 5.70 8.14 13.29
C LYS A 32 4.31 7.51 13.25
N PHE A 33 3.85 7.13 12.08
CA PHE A 33 2.57 6.42 11.93
C PHE A 33 2.55 5.15 12.78
N ALA A 34 3.59 4.32 12.69
CA ALA A 34 3.70 3.09 13.45
C ALA A 34 3.76 3.34 14.95
N GLU A 35 4.48 4.37 15.37
CA GLU A 35 4.58 4.74 16.79
C GLU A 35 3.23 5.20 17.34
N ASP A 36 2.55 6.10 16.62
CA ASP A 36 1.30 6.70 17.08
C ASP A 36 0.12 5.72 17.01
N ASN A 37 0.17 4.72 16.12
CA ASN A 37 -0.94 3.81 15.84
C ASN A 37 -0.60 2.34 16.08
N GLY A 38 0.38 2.06 16.96
CA GLY A 38 0.86 0.70 17.18
C GLY A 38 -0.21 -0.31 17.59
N LYS A 39 -1.25 0.14 18.31
CA LYS A 39 -2.36 -0.75 18.71
C LYS A 39 -3.31 -1.04 17.55
N ALA A 40 -3.51 -0.08 16.65
CA ALA A 40 -4.38 -0.25 15.50
C ALA A 40 -3.69 -1.01 14.37
N MET A 41 -2.37 -0.89 14.26
CA MET A 41 -1.61 -1.49 13.17
C MET A 41 -1.39 -2.98 13.43
N VAL A 42 -2.01 -3.83 12.61
CA VAL A 42 -1.90 -5.28 12.72
C VAL A 42 -0.75 -5.80 11.86
N GLY A 43 -0.47 -5.15 10.75
CA GLY A 43 0.62 -5.53 9.84
C GLY A 43 0.78 -4.52 8.73
N GLY A 44 1.74 -4.79 7.85
CA GLY A 44 2.00 -3.95 6.69
C GLY A 44 3.34 -4.28 6.08
N ASN A 45 3.50 -3.90 4.80
CA ASN A 45 4.74 -4.08 4.08
C ASN A 45 4.87 -3.02 3.00
N ALA A 46 6.10 -2.57 2.79
CA ALA A 46 6.46 -1.81 1.59
C ALA A 46 6.84 -2.80 0.50
N LEU A 47 6.52 -2.46 -0.75
CA LEU A 47 6.82 -3.30 -1.90
C LEU A 47 7.98 -2.71 -2.69
N GLN A 48 8.75 -3.58 -3.34
CA GLN A 48 9.77 -3.16 -4.28
C GLN A 48 9.10 -2.58 -5.53
N PRO A 49 9.84 -1.84 -6.37
CA PRO A 49 9.27 -1.21 -7.56
C PRO A 49 8.58 -2.20 -8.50
N THR A 50 7.64 -1.70 -9.29
CA THR A 50 6.85 -2.52 -10.23
C THR A 50 7.72 -3.26 -11.25
N SER A 51 8.93 -2.77 -11.53
CA SER A 51 9.89 -3.47 -12.41
C SER A 51 10.28 -4.86 -11.89
N THR A 52 10.10 -5.12 -10.60
CA THR A 52 10.39 -6.42 -9.98
C THR A 52 9.18 -7.35 -9.98
N ALA A 53 8.01 -6.87 -10.39
CA ALA A 53 6.78 -7.65 -10.35
C ALA A 53 6.78 -8.78 -11.38
N THR A 54 6.07 -9.85 -11.04
CA THR A 54 5.77 -10.94 -11.97
C THR A 54 4.27 -11.13 -11.98
N SER A 55 3.67 -11.13 -13.16
CA SER A 55 2.22 -11.30 -13.34
C SER A 55 1.91 -12.71 -13.84
N ILE A 56 0.88 -13.32 -13.30
CA ILE A 56 0.45 -14.68 -13.65
C ILE A 56 -1.03 -14.62 -13.96
N ARG A 57 -1.41 -15.09 -15.16
CA ARG A 57 -2.82 -15.19 -15.56
C ARG A 57 -3.15 -16.60 -15.99
N PRO A 58 -4.30 -17.15 -15.58
CA PRO A 58 -4.81 -18.38 -16.20
C PRO A 58 -5.05 -18.12 -17.68
N ASP A 59 -4.67 -19.07 -18.54
CA ASP A 59 -4.80 -18.94 -20.01
C ASP A 59 -6.11 -19.51 -20.56
N GLY A 60 -6.97 -20.03 -19.70
CA GLY A 60 -8.25 -20.60 -20.09
C GLY A 60 -8.18 -22.06 -20.51
N SER A 61 -7.01 -22.67 -20.57
CA SER A 61 -6.80 -24.06 -21.00
C SER A 61 -6.22 -24.98 -19.92
N GLY A 62 -6.24 -24.53 -18.66
CA GLY A 62 -5.64 -25.25 -17.54
C GLY A 62 -4.19 -24.85 -17.25
N GLY A 63 -3.59 -23.97 -18.05
CA GLY A 63 -2.26 -23.45 -17.89
C GLY A 63 -2.26 -21.97 -17.49
N PHE A 64 -1.07 -21.37 -17.54
CA PHE A 64 -0.86 -20.00 -17.12
C PHE A 64 0.04 -19.25 -18.09
N THR A 65 -0.18 -17.94 -18.18
CA THR A 65 0.77 -17.01 -18.79
C THR A 65 1.51 -16.28 -17.67
N VAL A 66 2.83 -16.35 -17.69
CA VAL A 66 3.69 -15.66 -16.71
C VAL A 66 4.46 -14.58 -17.45
N THR A 67 4.39 -13.34 -16.95
CA THR A 67 4.97 -12.17 -17.59
C THR A 67 5.71 -11.33 -16.56
N ASP A 68 6.87 -10.78 -16.95
CA ASP A 68 7.56 -9.81 -16.11
C ASP A 68 6.79 -8.48 -16.12
N GLY A 69 6.71 -7.86 -14.95
CA GLY A 69 6.03 -6.60 -14.77
C GLY A 69 4.64 -6.73 -14.16
N PRO A 70 4.01 -5.61 -13.83
CA PRO A 70 2.67 -5.61 -13.22
C PRO A 70 1.59 -5.90 -14.26
N PHE A 71 0.41 -6.31 -13.77
CA PHE A 71 -0.75 -6.55 -14.64
C PHE A 71 -1.12 -5.32 -15.47
N THR A 72 -1.09 -4.17 -14.83
CA THR A 72 -1.48 -2.90 -15.43
C THR A 72 -0.39 -1.89 -15.16
N GLU A 73 0.08 -1.23 -16.21
CA GLU A 73 0.97 -0.10 -16.06
C GLU A 73 0.12 1.14 -15.78
N THR A 74 0.31 1.73 -14.62
CA THR A 74 -0.40 2.92 -14.19
C THR A 74 0.61 3.96 -13.74
N LYS A 75 0.21 5.23 -13.81
CA LYS A 75 1.04 6.32 -13.31
C LYS A 75 1.29 6.18 -11.82
N GLU A 76 0.25 5.79 -11.08
CA GLU A 76 0.35 5.52 -9.64
C GLU A 76 0.21 4.01 -9.43
N ALA A 77 1.20 3.42 -8.77
CA ALA A 77 1.28 1.99 -8.55
C ALA A 77 1.17 1.67 -7.07
N LEU A 78 0.69 0.47 -6.76
CA LEU A 78 0.66 0.00 -5.39
C LEU A 78 2.10 -0.17 -4.88
N GLY A 79 2.46 0.63 -3.87
CA GLY A 79 3.81 0.63 -3.31
C GLY A 79 3.89 0.06 -1.90
N GLY A 80 2.75 -0.18 -1.26
CA GLY A 80 2.73 -0.72 0.09
C GLY A 80 1.33 -0.75 0.67
N TYR A 81 1.22 -1.28 1.86
CA TYR A 81 -0.07 -1.35 2.55
C TYR A 81 0.12 -1.49 4.05
N TYR A 82 -0.92 -1.13 4.79
CA TYR A 82 -1.08 -1.44 6.20
C TYR A 82 -2.39 -2.17 6.41
N LEU A 83 -2.37 -3.16 7.30
CA LEU A 83 -3.57 -3.79 7.82
C LEU A 83 -3.84 -3.17 9.19
N ILE A 84 -5.02 -2.55 9.36
CA ILE A 84 -5.37 -1.86 10.59
C ILE A 84 -6.70 -2.37 11.16
N GLU A 85 -6.88 -2.18 12.45
CA GLU A 85 -8.15 -2.39 13.13
C GLU A 85 -8.78 -1.04 13.46
N ALA A 86 -10.09 -0.94 13.31
CA ALA A 86 -10.85 0.26 13.65
C ALA A 86 -12.27 -0.12 14.03
N THR A 87 -12.93 0.74 14.79
CA THR A 87 -14.32 0.50 15.20
C THR A 87 -15.29 0.66 14.03
N ASP A 88 -14.98 1.55 13.11
CA ASP A 88 -15.79 1.85 11.93
C ASP A 88 -14.94 2.49 10.83
N LEU A 89 -15.57 2.77 9.70
CA LEU A 89 -14.88 3.38 8.55
C LEU A 89 -14.32 4.78 8.89
N ASP A 90 -15.06 5.57 9.65
CA ASP A 90 -14.60 6.92 9.99
C ASP A 90 -13.30 6.88 10.78
N GLU A 91 -13.18 5.97 11.73
CA GLU A 91 -11.94 5.79 12.48
C GLU A 91 -10.83 5.26 11.58
N ALA A 92 -11.13 4.33 10.67
CA ALA A 92 -10.16 3.82 9.70
C ALA A 92 -9.62 4.93 8.80
N ILE A 93 -10.49 5.82 8.33
CA ILE A 93 -10.11 6.99 7.53
C ILE A 93 -9.20 7.93 8.33
N ALA A 94 -9.57 8.22 9.56
CA ALA A 94 -8.75 9.08 10.43
C ALA A 94 -7.36 8.50 10.64
N THR A 95 -7.25 7.20 10.84
CA THR A 95 -5.97 6.51 10.96
C THR A 95 -5.19 6.57 9.63
N ALA A 96 -5.85 6.26 8.52
CA ALA A 96 -5.22 6.24 7.20
C ALA A 96 -4.65 7.60 6.80
N LYS A 97 -5.30 8.70 7.19
CA LYS A 97 -4.80 10.06 6.89
C LYS A 97 -3.41 10.35 7.46
N GLN A 98 -2.96 9.55 8.40
CA GLN A 98 -1.63 9.70 9.00
C GLN A 98 -0.55 8.94 8.23
N VAL A 99 -0.93 8.16 7.24
CA VAL A 99 0.02 7.39 6.41
C VAL A 99 0.59 8.30 5.33
N PRO A 100 1.92 8.35 5.16
CA PRO A 100 2.51 9.12 4.06
C PRO A 100 2.12 8.58 2.69
N ALA A 101 1.75 9.50 1.79
CA ALA A 101 1.47 9.18 0.38
C ALA A 101 1.85 10.39 -0.47
N LYS A 102 3.09 10.84 -0.35
CA LYS A 102 3.60 12.10 -0.92
C LYS A 102 3.37 12.21 -2.43
N PHE A 103 3.48 11.11 -3.16
CA PHE A 103 3.42 11.11 -4.62
C PHE A 103 2.14 10.46 -5.16
N GLY A 104 1.11 10.37 -4.35
CA GLY A 104 -0.14 9.76 -4.79
C GLY A 104 -1.25 9.87 -3.77
N GLY A 105 -1.83 8.75 -3.39
CA GLY A 105 -2.95 8.71 -2.47
C GLY A 105 -3.13 7.37 -1.78
N LEU A 106 -4.18 7.29 -1.01
CA LEU A 106 -4.49 6.14 -0.18
C LEU A 106 -5.87 5.60 -0.55
N GLU A 107 -6.04 4.29 -0.45
CA GLU A 107 -7.33 3.65 -0.57
C GLU A 107 -7.57 2.84 0.70
N VAL A 108 -8.76 2.96 1.28
CA VAL A 108 -9.14 2.20 2.48
C VAL A 108 -10.23 1.21 2.08
N ARG A 109 -9.99 -0.08 2.33
CA ARG A 109 -10.96 -1.13 2.03
C ARG A 109 -11.26 -1.98 3.26
N PRO A 110 -12.54 -2.19 3.58
CA PRO A 110 -12.90 -3.17 4.62
C PRO A 110 -12.45 -4.57 4.23
N ILE A 111 -11.93 -5.31 5.20
CA ILE A 111 -11.59 -6.71 5.00
C ILE A 111 -12.86 -7.55 5.08
N MET A 112 -13.05 -8.40 4.09
CA MET A 112 -14.19 -9.31 4.06
C MET A 112 -13.99 -10.43 5.07
N VAL A 113 -15.04 -10.69 5.85
CA VAL A 113 -15.02 -11.78 6.84
C VAL A 113 -15.85 -12.93 6.28
N PHE A 114 -15.26 -14.12 6.28
CA PHE A 114 -15.93 -15.34 5.85
C PHE A 114 -16.25 -16.19 7.09
N ASN A 115 -17.51 -16.65 7.15
CA ASN A 115 -17.99 -17.48 8.25
C ASN A 115 -18.26 -18.91 7.78
#